data_e056ea216b86815e6329b2eed5745672
#
_entry.id   e056ea216b86815e6329b2eed5745672
#
_cell.length_a   1.000
_cell.length_b   1.000
_cell.length_c   1.000
_cell.angle_alpha   90.00
_cell.angle_beta   90.00
_cell.angle_gamma   90.00
#
_symmetry.space_group_name_H-M   'P 1'
#
loop_
_entity.id
_entity.type
_entity.pdbx_description
1 polymer ?
#
loop_
_entity_poly.entity_id
_entity_poly.type
_entity_poly.pdbx_seq_one_letter_code
_entity_poly.pdbx_strand_id
1 'polypeptide(L)'
;MHYRIFSTADTYINSGSNLITGETFKDQNFGRDEILELKKVYVNNDFGYQTRVLINFQGPDFSEISQSIVNKTITSPKFKLRLFEANGTTDVSTNYSLGAYPISSSWDEGIGRTSDSPKTTTGCSWENRSFYAGASPVTWSHDDGLARHGVYFYTGSGYEASQSFTYASPDIDMDVTDIVNRWLEGSNNN
;
A
#
# COMPACT_ATOMS: atom_id res chain seq x y z
N MET A 1 -18.60 -19.16 -7.41
CA MET A 1 -18.93 -17.77 -7.83
C MET A 1 -17.71 -16.92 -7.58
N HIS A 2 -17.34 -16.00 -8.47
CA HIS A 2 -16.19 -15.11 -8.29
C HIS A 2 -16.67 -13.68 -8.32
N TYR A 3 -16.28 -12.90 -7.35
CA TYR A 3 -16.47 -11.46 -7.30
C TYR A 3 -15.14 -10.76 -7.56
N ARG A 4 -15.18 -9.61 -8.16
CA ARG A 4 -14.03 -8.70 -8.29
C ARG A 4 -14.37 -7.40 -7.59
N ILE A 5 -13.51 -6.99 -6.66
CA ILE A 5 -13.58 -5.71 -5.98
C ILE A 5 -12.37 -4.93 -6.45
N PHE A 6 -12.60 -3.71 -6.93
CA PHE A 6 -11.53 -2.81 -7.30
C PHE A 6 -11.13 -1.93 -6.12
N SER A 7 -9.88 -1.50 -6.09
CA SER A 7 -9.44 -0.48 -5.15
C SER A 7 -10.27 0.79 -5.32
N THR A 8 -10.56 1.46 -4.22
CA THR A 8 -11.24 2.76 -4.20
C THR A 8 -10.27 3.92 -4.04
N ALA A 9 -9.08 3.63 -3.56
CA ALA A 9 -7.93 4.52 -3.51
C ALA A 9 -6.65 3.69 -3.51
N ASP A 10 -5.64 4.18 -4.21
CA ASP A 10 -4.31 3.59 -4.21
C ASP A 10 -3.24 4.65 -4.44
N THR A 11 -2.08 4.41 -3.86
CA THR A 11 -0.90 5.27 -4.00
C THR A 11 0.35 4.51 -3.57
N TYR A 12 1.50 5.12 -3.71
CA TYR A 12 2.69 4.67 -3.01
C TYR A 12 3.35 5.82 -2.24
N ILE A 13 4.12 5.48 -1.24
CA ILE A 13 4.91 6.41 -0.44
C ILE A 13 6.39 6.06 -0.57
N ASN A 14 7.26 7.06 -0.55
CA ASN A 14 8.66 6.92 -0.91
C ASN A 14 9.59 7.58 0.12
N SER A 15 10.53 6.80 0.67
CA SER A 15 11.53 7.30 1.64
C SER A 15 12.77 7.93 1.00
N GLY A 16 12.90 7.83 -0.31
CA GLY A 16 14.11 8.18 -1.03
C GLY A 16 14.25 9.64 -1.40
N SER A 17 15.24 9.88 -2.22
CA SER A 17 15.50 11.18 -2.83
C SER A 17 15.86 10.98 -4.30
N ASN A 18 15.65 12.02 -5.09
CA ASN A 18 16.13 12.08 -6.46
C ASN A 18 17.67 12.05 -6.47
N LEU A 19 18.23 11.05 -7.13
CA LEU A 19 19.69 10.86 -7.15
C LEU A 19 20.47 11.95 -7.91
N ILE A 20 19.78 12.71 -8.74
CA ILE A 20 20.40 13.77 -9.56
C ILE A 20 20.26 15.12 -8.85
N THR A 21 19.05 15.46 -8.38
CA THR A 21 18.78 16.77 -7.78
C THR A 21 18.97 16.79 -6.26
N GLY A 22 18.97 15.61 -5.60
CA GLY A 22 19.00 15.48 -4.15
C GLY A 22 17.66 15.82 -3.47
N GLU A 23 16.63 16.17 -4.23
CA GLU A 23 15.32 16.49 -3.69
C GLU A 23 14.68 15.26 -3.04
N THR A 24 14.17 15.42 -1.81
CA THR A 24 13.51 14.31 -1.09
C THR A 24 12.12 14.01 -1.65
N PHE A 25 11.76 12.73 -1.68
CA PHE A 25 10.43 12.25 -2.00
C PHE A 25 9.56 12.02 -0.75
N LYS A 26 10.12 12.18 0.44
CA LYS A 26 9.46 11.80 1.70
C LYS A 26 8.16 12.53 1.98
N ASP A 27 8.04 13.75 1.54
CA ASP A 27 6.85 14.60 1.66
C ASP A 27 6.03 14.70 0.36
N GLN A 28 6.50 14.06 -0.73
CA GLN A 28 5.79 14.05 -2.01
C GLN A 28 4.66 13.03 -1.99
N ASN A 29 3.54 13.42 -2.57
CA ASN A 29 2.40 12.55 -2.82
C ASN A 29 2.44 11.97 -4.24
N PHE A 30 1.92 10.74 -4.39
CA PHE A 30 1.91 9.98 -5.65
C PHE A 30 0.52 9.39 -5.97
N GLY A 31 -0.54 9.97 -5.42
CA GLY A 31 -1.90 9.44 -5.50
C GLY A 31 -2.53 9.45 -6.90
N ARG A 32 -1.88 10.07 -7.89
CA ARG A 32 -2.33 10.06 -9.29
C ARG A 32 -1.30 9.51 -10.27
N ASP A 33 -0.29 8.83 -9.77
CA ASP A 33 0.58 8.08 -10.65
C ASP A 33 -0.17 6.87 -11.22
N GLU A 34 0.07 6.60 -12.49
CA GLU A 34 -0.58 5.51 -13.22
C GLU A 34 0.00 4.14 -12.88
N ILE A 35 1.19 4.13 -12.28
CA ILE A 35 1.93 2.92 -11.91
C ILE A 35 2.36 3.03 -10.45
N LEU A 36 2.01 2.01 -9.67
CA LEU A 36 2.43 1.89 -8.28
C LEU A 36 3.87 1.35 -8.22
N GLU A 37 4.80 2.16 -7.70
CA GLU A 37 6.20 1.75 -7.60
C GLU A 37 6.46 0.93 -6.33
N LEU A 38 6.94 -0.31 -6.51
CA LEU A 38 7.53 -1.11 -5.43
C LEU A 38 9.03 -1.22 -5.66
N LYS A 39 9.81 -0.54 -4.81
CA LYS A 39 11.25 -0.46 -4.95
C LYS A 39 11.95 -0.47 -3.60
N LYS A 40 13.06 -1.17 -3.53
CA LYS A 40 13.96 -1.15 -2.39
C LYS A 40 15.39 -1.16 -2.89
N VAL A 41 16.13 -0.08 -2.63
CA VAL A 41 17.51 0.07 -3.08
C VAL A 41 18.43 0.12 -1.88
N TYR A 42 19.43 -0.76 -1.90
CA TYR A 42 20.49 -0.83 -0.91
C TYR A 42 21.72 -0.12 -1.45
N VAL A 43 22.07 0.99 -0.82
CA VAL A 43 23.22 1.82 -1.20
C VAL A 43 23.97 2.22 0.07
N ASN A 44 25.30 2.14 0.05
CA ASN A 44 26.15 2.56 1.16
C ASN A 44 25.77 1.93 2.53
N ASN A 45 25.50 0.64 2.53
CA ASN A 45 25.10 -0.10 3.73
C ASN A 45 23.75 0.34 4.35
N ASP A 46 22.89 1.01 3.60
CA ASP A 46 21.56 1.43 4.04
C ASP A 46 20.52 1.22 2.94
N PHE A 47 19.27 1.02 3.36
CA PHE A 47 18.09 1.03 2.50
C PHE A 47 17.57 2.47 2.38
N GLY A 48 18.36 3.35 1.76
CA GLY A 48 18.05 4.77 1.61
C GLY A 48 16.90 5.09 0.66
N TYR A 49 16.42 4.13 -0.12
CA TYR A 49 15.28 4.27 -1.03
C TYR A 49 14.33 3.08 -0.87
N GLN A 50 13.18 3.34 -0.33
CA GLN A 50 12.14 2.34 -0.07
C GLN A 50 10.78 2.90 -0.46
N THR A 51 10.00 2.15 -1.24
CA THR A 51 8.61 2.47 -1.50
C THR A 51 7.69 1.45 -0.83
N ARG A 52 6.48 1.90 -0.49
CA ARG A 52 5.38 1.07 -0.01
C ARG A 52 4.13 1.46 -0.77
N VAL A 53 3.43 0.48 -1.29
CA VAL A 53 2.13 0.67 -1.95
C VAL A 53 1.04 0.59 -0.91
N LEU A 54 0.11 1.52 -0.96
CA LEU A 54 -1.08 1.58 -0.12
C LEU A 54 -2.30 1.36 -1.01
N ILE A 55 -3.18 0.45 -0.63
CA ILE A 55 -4.39 0.13 -1.40
C ILE A 55 -5.57 0.08 -0.43
N ASN A 56 -6.67 0.72 -0.80
CA ASN A 56 -7.88 0.75 -0.01
C ASN A 56 -9.03 0.09 -0.80
N PHE A 57 -9.79 -0.74 -0.12
CA PHE A 57 -10.97 -1.42 -0.65
C PHE A 57 -12.18 -1.04 0.21
N GLN A 58 -12.86 0.02 -0.18
CA GLN A 58 -14.09 0.50 0.45
C GLN A 58 -15.18 0.59 -0.60
N GLY A 59 -16.41 0.79 -0.15
CA GLY A 59 -17.51 1.05 -1.06
C GLY A 59 -18.58 -0.04 -1.05
N PRO A 60 -19.61 0.11 -1.92
CA PRO A 60 -20.79 -0.74 -1.88
C PRO A 60 -20.48 -2.22 -2.16
N ASP A 61 -19.60 -2.52 -3.10
CA ASP A 61 -19.26 -3.91 -3.46
C ASP A 61 -18.64 -4.65 -2.29
N PHE A 62 -17.72 -4.02 -1.56
CA PHE A 62 -17.13 -4.63 -0.36
C PHE A 62 -18.15 -4.80 0.75
N SER A 63 -19.02 -3.81 0.95
CA SER A 63 -20.11 -3.85 1.94
C SER A 63 -21.13 -4.96 1.63
N GLU A 64 -21.49 -5.16 0.37
CA GLU A 64 -22.39 -6.22 -0.07
C GLU A 64 -21.81 -7.61 0.18
N ILE A 65 -20.54 -7.81 -0.14
CA ILE A 65 -19.84 -9.08 0.13
C ILE A 65 -19.74 -9.34 1.62
N SER A 66 -19.37 -8.33 2.41
CA SER A 66 -19.32 -8.41 3.87
C SER A 66 -20.68 -8.84 4.44
N GLN A 67 -21.75 -8.19 4.01
CA GLN A 67 -23.11 -8.54 4.44
C GLN A 67 -23.51 -9.96 4.04
N SER A 68 -23.10 -10.40 2.85
CA SER A 68 -23.36 -11.77 2.37
C SER A 68 -22.63 -12.83 3.20
N ILE A 69 -21.45 -12.52 3.70
CA ILE A 69 -20.71 -13.40 4.62
C ILE A 69 -21.40 -13.44 6.01
N VAL A 70 -21.78 -12.29 6.56
CA VAL A 70 -22.51 -12.20 7.83
C VAL A 70 -23.83 -12.99 7.77
N ASN A 71 -24.56 -12.86 6.66
CA ASN A 71 -25.82 -13.58 6.43
C ASN A 71 -25.62 -15.05 6.05
N LYS A 72 -24.38 -15.54 6.00
CA LYS A 72 -24.03 -16.92 5.62
C LYS A 72 -24.46 -17.32 4.20
N THR A 73 -24.71 -16.36 3.32
CA THR A 73 -24.97 -16.61 1.90
C THR A 73 -23.66 -17.00 1.20
N ILE A 74 -22.55 -16.43 1.64
CA ILE A 74 -21.19 -16.84 1.26
C ILE A 74 -20.57 -17.54 2.46
N THR A 75 -20.13 -18.78 2.27
CA THR A 75 -19.47 -19.59 3.30
C THR A 75 -18.03 -19.89 2.89
N SER A 76 -17.08 -19.78 3.84
CA SER A 76 -15.65 -20.05 3.61
C SER A 76 -15.06 -19.26 2.44
N PRO A 77 -15.19 -17.92 2.42
CA PRO A 77 -14.67 -17.10 1.33
C PRO A 77 -13.16 -17.22 1.24
N LYS A 78 -12.62 -17.06 0.03
CA LYS A 78 -11.20 -16.90 -0.24
C LYS A 78 -10.99 -15.56 -0.90
N PHE A 79 -10.03 -14.79 -0.36
CA PHE A 79 -9.68 -13.46 -0.87
C PHE A 79 -8.28 -13.47 -1.48
N LYS A 80 -8.15 -12.89 -2.66
CA LYS A 80 -6.88 -12.79 -3.36
C LYS A 80 -6.61 -11.34 -3.77
N LEU A 81 -5.44 -10.85 -3.44
CA LEU A 81 -4.92 -9.60 -3.98
C LEU A 81 -4.29 -9.89 -5.33
N ARG A 82 -4.84 -9.28 -6.38
CA ARG A 82 -4.31 -9.40 -7.74
C ARG A 82 -3.82 -8.06 -8.25
N LEU A 83 -2.55 -8.01 -8.60
CA LEU A 83 -1.91 -6.86 -9.22
C LEU A 83 -1.15 -7.34 -10.45
N PHE A 84 -1.08 -6.48 -11.46
CA PHE A 84 -0.39 -6.76 -12.70
C PHE A 84 0.94 -6.01 -12.73
N GLU A 85 1.99 -6.68 -13.20
CA GLU A 85 3.26 -6.05 -13.43
C GLU A 85 3.16 -5.12 -14.64
N ALA A 86 3.52 -3.86 -14.47
CA ALA A 86 3.72 -2.96 -15.59
C ALA A 86 5.08 -3.29 -16.20
N ASN A 87 5.12 -3.60 -17.49
CA ASN A 87 6.34 -3.96 -18.22
C ASN A 87 7.44 -2.93 -18.01
N GLY A 88 8.47 -3.32 -17.26
CA GLY A 88 9.70 -2.55 -17.10
C GLY A 88 10.70 -2.84 -18.21
N THR A 89 11.67 -1.96 -18.36
CA THR A 89 12.78 -2.13 -19.31
C THR A 89 13.93 -2.97 -18.75
N THR A 90 13.84 -3.37 -17.48
CA THR A 90 14.92 -4.06 -16.76
C THR A 90 14.37 -5.31 -16.10
N ASP A 91 14.91 -6.46 -16.50
CA ASP A 91 14.61 -7.72 -15.83
C ASP A 91 15.12 -7.70 -14.39
N VAL A 92 14.29 -8.15 -13.47
CA VAL A 92 14.72 -8.36 -12.07
C VAL A 92 15.54 -9.64 -12.01
N SER A 93 16.84 -9.51 -11.81
CA SER A 93 17.78 -10.64 -11.84
C SER A 93 17.83 -11.45 -10.54
N THR A 94 17.15 -11.02 -9.50
CA THR A 94 17.21 -11.63 -8.17
C THR A 94 15.84 -12.07 -7.69
N ASN A 95 15.81 -13.14 -6.91
CA ASN A 95 14.59 -13.53 -6.19
C ASN A 95 14.28 -12.51 -5.11
N TYR A 96 13.01 -12.13 -5.01
CA TYR A 96 12.52 -11.26 -3.96
C TYR A 96 11.12 -11.69 -3.51
N SER A 97 10.71 -11.22 -2.33
CA SER A 97 9.38 -11.46 -1.80
C SER A 97 8.67 -10.13 -1.60
N LEU A 98 7.40 -10.09 -1.99
CA LEU A 98 6.48 -9.02 -1.64
C LEU A 98 5.61 -9.47 -0.49
N GLY A 99 5.43 -8.59 0.51
CA GLY A 99 4.52 -8.79 1.62
C GLY A 99 3.30 -7.87 1.52
N ALA A 100 2.14 -8.38 1.91
CA ALA A 100 0.93 -7.59 2.12
C ALA A 100 0.58 -7.61 3.60
N TYR A 101 0.26 -6.43 4.14
CA TYR A 101 0.02 -6.20 5.56
C TYR A 101 -1.15 -5.23 5.74
N PRO A 102 -2.02 -5.43 6.74
CA PRO A 102 -3.00 -4.42 7.11
C PRO A 102 -2.32 -3.24 7.79
N ILE A 103 -2.81 -2.04 7.50
CA ILE A 103 -2.33 -0.80 8.10
C ILE A 103 -3.28 -0.31 9.18
N SER A 104 -2.74 0.41 10.17
CA SER A 104 -3.48 0.82 11.37
C SER A 104 -4.23 2.14 11.22
N SER A 105 -3.95 2.91 10.20
CA SER A 105 -4.45 4.28 10.07
C SER A 105 -5.10 4.53 8.74
N SER A 106 -6.19 5.30 8.73
CA SER A 106 -6.74 5.88 7.50
C SER A 106 -5.73 6.84 6.88
N TRP A 107 -5.79 6.99 5.56
CA TRP A 107 -4.90 7.85 4.79
C TRP A 107 -5.64 8.49 3.61
N ASP A 108 -5.10 9.57 3.09
CA ASP A 108 -5.66 10.29 1.96
C ASP A 108 -4.82 10.02 0.71
N GLU A 109 -5.46 9.57 -0.37
CA GLU A 109 -4.79 9.25 -1.63
C GLU A 109 -3.99 10.43 -2.18
N GLY A 110 -4.62 11.60 -2.19
CA GLY A 110 -4.01 12.81 -2.72
C GLY A 110 -4.14 12.95 -4.23
N ILE A 111 -3.37 13.91 -4.78
CA ILE A 111 -3.48 14.31 -6.18
C ILE A 111 -2.15 14.45 -6.91
N GLY A 112 -1.05 14.08 -6.25
CA GLY A 112 0.31 14.26 -6.75
C GLY A 112 0.75 13.18 -7.73
N ARG A 113 1.79 13.51 -8.48
CA ARG A 113 2.47 12.62 -9.43
C ARG A 113 3.98 12.74 -9.28
N THR A 114 4.70 11.72 -9.70
CA THR A 114 6.18 11.73 -9.81
C THR A 114 6.69 12.87 -10.68
N SER A 115 5.93 13.24 -11.71
CA SER A 115 6.33 14.28 -12.69
C SER A 115 6.04 15.71 -12.25
N ASP A 116 5.42 15.90 -11.08
CA ASP A 116 5.03 17.25 -10.63
C ASP A 116 6.25 18.13 -10.33
N SER A 117 6.23 19.34 -10.88
CA SER A 117 7.23 20.38 -10.64
C SER A 117 6.56 21.75 -10.51
N PRO A 118 6.48 22.35 -9.30
CA PRO A 118 6.99 21.84 -8.04
C PRO A 118 6.22 20.58 -7.59
N LYS A 119 6.86 19.76 -6.75
CA LYS A 119 6.25 18.54 -6.21
C LYS A 119 4.95 18.82 -5.47
N THR A 120 3.97 17.95 -5.62
CA THR A 120 2.71 17.99 -4.89
C THR A 120 2.85 17.26 -3.56
N THR A 121 2.40 17.90 -2.47
CA THR A 121 2.44 17.34 -1.12
C THR A 121 1.05 17.02 -0.57
N THR A 122 -0.02 17.33 -1.30
CA THR A 122 -1.41 17.08 -0.87
C THR A 122 -1.75 15.60 -0.92
N GLY A 123 -2.17 15.05 0.23
CA GLY A 123 -2.46 13.63 0.42
C GLY A 123 -1.47 12.96 1.36
N CYS A 124 -1.35 11.63 1.30
CA CYS A 124 -0.37 10.91 2.09
C CYS A 124 1.01 10.89 1.42
N SER A 125 2.02 10.70 2.26
CA SER A 125 3.42 10.62 1.89
C SER A 125 4.17 9.71 2.86
N TRP A 126 5.48 9.57 2.71
CA TRP A 126 6.27 8.84 3.71
C TRP A 126 6.22 9.47 5.10
N GLU A 127 6.10 10.79 5.17
CA GLU A 127 6.06 11.54 6.43
C GLU A 127 4.65 11.62 7.03
N ASN A 128 3.64 11.76 6.19
CA ASN A 128 2.29 12.07 6.64
C ASN A 128 1.26 11.11 6.06
N ARG A 129 0.23 10.74 6.83
CA ARG A 129 -0.93 10.01 6.33
C ARG A 129 -1.96 10.91 5.66
N SER A 130 -1.91 12.21 5.97
CA SER A 130 -2.78 13.23 5.41
C SER A 130 -2.12 14.60 5.48
N PHE A 131 -2.17 15.34 4.39
CA PHE A 131 -1.76 16.74 4.33
C PHE A 131 -2.57 17.50 3.27
N TYR A 132 -3.05 18.68 3.65
CA TYR A 132 -3.71 19.62 2.77
C TYR A 132 -3.14 21.01 2.97
N ALA A 133 -3.03 21.79 1.91
CA ALA A 133 -2.54 23.15 1.97
C ALA A 133 -3.40 23.99 2.93
N GLY A 134 -2.74 24.63 3.89
CA GLY A 134 -3.40 25.43 4.93
C GLY A 134 -3.85 24.65 6.18
N ALA A 135 -3.66 23.33 6.21
CA ALA A 135 -3.89 22.49 7.38
C ALA A 135 -2.56 22.00 7.99
N SER A 136 -2.61 21.62 9.25
CA SER A 136 -1.46 20.95 9.88
C SER A 136 -1.31 19.53 9.33
N PRO A 137 -0.08 19.08 9.01
CA PRO A 137 0.16 17.71 8.60
C PRO A 137 -0.29 16.72 9.69
N VAL A 138 -0.88 15.61 9.27
CA VAL A 138 -1.21 14.50 10.17
C VAL A 138 -0.22 13.37 9.92
N THR A 139 0.67 13.11 10.85
CA THR A 139 1.68 12.08 10.76
C THR A 139 1.09 10.68 10.91
N TRP A 140 1.83 9.66 10.47
CA TRP A 140 1.51 8.28 10.75
C TRP A 140 1.62 8.02 12.26
N SER A 141 0.61 7.38 12.84
CA SER A 141 0.61 6.96 14.24
C SER A 141 0.96 5.48 14.34
N HIS A 142 1.68 5.12 15.39
CA HIS A 142 2.06 3.76 15.73
C HIS A 142 1.37 3.35 17.04
N ASP A 143 1.26 2.05 17.30
CA ASP A 143 0.60 1.52 18.51
C ASP A 143 1.31 1.95 19.80
N ASP A 144 2.58 2.32 19.74
CA ASP A 144 3.34 2.88 20.85
C ASP A 144 3.09 4.37 21.08
N GLY A 145 2.19 4.98 20.30
CA GLY A 145 1.84 6.40 20.38
C GLY A 145 2.91 7.36 19.85
N LEU A 146 4.00 6.84 19.28
CA LEU A 146 5.06 7.67 18.72
C LEU A 146 4.77 7.96 17.24
N ALA A 147 4.95 9.21 16.85
CA ALA A 147 4.95 9.59 15.44
C ALA A 147 6.20 9.04 14.75
N ARG A 148 6.00 8.22 13.73
CA ARG A 148 7.07 7.66 12.92
C ARG A 148 6.72 7.83 11.44
N HIS A 149 7.74 7.76 10.60
CA HIS A 149 7.55 7.86 9.16
C HIS A 149 7.24 6.50 8.53
N GLY A 150 6.55 6.54 7.39
CA GLY A 150 6.39 5.38 6.52
C GLY A 150 5.39 4.36 7.00
N VAL A 151 4.20 4.71 7.30
CA VAL A 151 3.06 3.88 7.68
C VAL A 151 3.35 2.73 8.67
N TYR A 152 2.60 2.64 9.72
CA TYR A 152 2.59 1.47 10.61
C TYR A 152 1.68 0.38 10.04
N PHE A 153 2.16 -0.85 10.06
CA PHE A 153 1.41 -2.03 9.62
C PHE A 153 1.55 -3.16 10.65
N TYR A 154 0.49 -3.95 10.76
CA TYR A 154 0.49 -5.10 11.65
C TYR A 154 1.25 -6.26 11.03
N THR A 155 1.96 -7.01 11.89
CA THR A 155 2.72 -8.21 11.51
C THR A 155 2.31 -9.38 12.39
N GLY A 156 2.71 -10.59 11.96
CA GLY A 156 2.47 -11.83 12.70
C GLY A 156 1.35 -12.67 12.11
N SER A 157 1.04 -13.77 12.78
CA SER A 157 0.09 -14.76 12.27
C SER A 157 -1.28 -14.15 11.98
N GLY A 158 -1.75 -14.29 10.75
CA GLY A 158 -3.02 -13.77 10.25
C GLY A 158 -3.01 -12.28 9.89
N TYR A 159 -1.85 -11.60 9.98
CA TYR A 159 -1.69 -10.20 9.59
C TYR A 159 -0.73 -10.02 8.43
N GLU A 160 -0.26 -11.11 7.83
CA GLU A 160 0.68 -11.03 6.73
C GLU A 160 0.37 -12.08 5.67
N ALA A 161 0.56 -11.69 4.42
CA ALA A 161 0.60 -12.58 3.28
C ALA A 161 1.84 -12.23 2.46
N SER A 162 2.39 -13.20 1.75
CA SER A 162 3.58 -12.97 0.94
C SER A 162 3.57 -13.81 -0.32
N GLN A 163 4.25 -13.32 -1.34
CA GLN A 163 4.52 -14.04 -2.57
C GLN A 163 5.97 -13.80 -2.99
N SER A 164 6.68 -14.88 -3.30
CA SER A 164 8.02 -14.80 -3.85
C SER A 164 7.98 -14.65 -5.37
N PHE A 165 8.89 -13.84 -5.88
CA PHE A 165 9.03 -13.55 -7.30
C PHE A 165 10.40 -13.94 -7.80
N THR A 166 10.42 -14.36 -9.05
CA THR A 166 11.62 -14.53 -9.86
C THR A 166 11.39 -13.85 -11.20
N TYR A 167 12.42 -13.73 -12.00
CA TYR A 167 12.36 -13.22 -13.37
C TYR A 167 11.19 -13.78 -14.22
N ALA A 168 10.83 -15.05 -14.02
CA ALA A 168 9.76 -15.71 -14.76
C ALA A 168 8.44 -15.84 -13.96
N SER A 169 8.30 -15.11 -12.86
CA SER A 169 7.10 -15.20 -12.03
C SER A 169 5.91 -14.53 -12.71
N PRO A 170 4.69 -15.08 -12.53
CA PRO A 170 3.47 -14.41 -12.96
C PRO A 170 3.21 -13.15 -12.13
N ASP A 171 2.18 -12.44 -12.51
CA ASP A 171 1.62 -11.33 -11.73
C ASP A 171 1.35 -11.71 -10.27
N ILE A 172 1.12 -10.70 -9.44
CA ILE A 172 0.75 -10.91 -8.04
C ILE A 172 -0.65 -11.55 -7.97
N ASP A 173 -0.73 -12.70 -7.32
CA ASP A 173 -1.98 -13.42 -6.99
C ASP A 173 -1.90 -13.98 -5.56
N MET A 174 -1.83 -13.07 -4.60
CA MET A 174 -1.53 -13.37 -3.20
C MET A 174 -2.80 -13.71 -2.43
N ASP A 175 -2.81 -14.83 -1.70
CA ASP A 175 -3.90 -15.17 -0.77
C ASP A 175 -3.84 -14.25 0.46
N VAL A 176 -4.83 -13.38 0.58
CA VAL A 176 -4.98 -12.42 1.68
C VAL A 176 -6.19 -12.74 2.56
N THR A 177 -6.67 -13.97 2.52
CA THR A 177 -7.88 -14.40 3.20
C THR A 177 -7.87 -14.10 4.69
N ASP A 178 -6.76 -14.38 5.37
CA ASP A 178 -6.67 -14.17 6.81
C ASP A 178 -6.69 -12.68 7.18
N ILE A 179 -6.04 -11.83 6.39
CA ILE A 179 -6.07 -10.38 6.57
C ILE A 179 -7.50 -9.86 6.43
N VAL A 180 -8.20 -10.24 5.36
CA VAL A 180 -9.56 -9.75 5.10
C VAL A 180 -10.57 -10.29 6.12
N ASN A 181 -10.45 -11.53 6.53
CA ASN A 181 -11.32 -12.08 7.58
C ASN A 181 -11.20 -11.29 8.88
N ARG A 182 -9.99 -10.86 9.27
CA ARG A 182 -9.79 -10.02 10.46
C ARG A 182 -10.44 -8.65 10.34
N TRP A 183 -10.45 -8.06 9.14
CA TRP A 183 -11.19 -6.82 8.90
C TRP A 183 -12.70 -7.04 9.06
N LEU A 184 -13.24 -8.15 8.54
CA LEU A 184 -14.65 -8.48 8.62
C LEU A 184 -15.09 -8.83 10.05
N GLU A 185 -14.22 -9.38 10.87
CA GLU A 185 -14.45 -9.66 12.29
C GLU A 185 -14.40 -8.40 13.19
N GLY A 186 -14.07 -7.25 12.62
CA GLY A 186 -13.97 -5.98 13.35
C GLY A 186 -12.75 -5.86 14.26
N SER A 187 -11.79 -6.78 14.16
CA SER A 187 -10.57 -6.78 14.96
C SER A 187 -9.61 -5.67 14.56
N ASN A 188 -9.77 -5.11 13.36
CA ASN A 188 -9.03 -3.96 12.82
C ASN A 188 -9.93 -3.23 11.83
N ASN A 189 -10.67 -2.25 12.30
CA ASN A 189 -11.51 -1.38 11.48
C ASN A 189 -10.68 -0.29 10.81
N ASN A 190 -9.95 -0.62 9.75
CA ASN A 190 -9.44 0.35 8.77
C ASN A 190 -9.27 -0.30 7.40
#